data_b815a9c3dad9933480877315e4be4e0f
#
_entry.id   b815a9c3dad9933480877315e4be4e0f
#
_cell.length_a   1.000
_cell.length_b   1.000
_cell.length_c   1.000
_cell.angle_alpha   90.00
_cell.angle_beta   90.00
_cell.angle_gamma   90.00
#
_symmetry.space_group_name_H-M   'P 1'
#
loop_
_entity.id
_entity.type
_entity.pdbx_description
1 polymer ?
#
loop_
_entity_poly.entity_id
_entity_poly.type
_entity_poly.pdbx_seq_one_letter_code
_entity_poly.pdbx_strand_id
1 'polypeptide(L)'
;MLDLNLPRRFNAAEYFVDRNVAEGRGEQTAVLFEDQSYTYRQFLEKVNRTANVLTALGVEMEKRVMLLLRDTPEMLFSFYGAIKIGAVPIPSNILMKAPDFLYMLNDSRAAVLIVDAVFLPEVEKILDQAVFLRQVIVCGDADHEHLRFDELLKNANADIKPAETTPDDTAFWLYSGRNPEKLMGAVHHHSHMVYCAEAYAKGILNMTSEDRAMGSFLFFAYGLGNGAYFPFAVGAATILISHPPKPELLYADFVKYQPTLFFTVPTLLGVLAEYKKTCRSEGKELPPVESLRACISSAEILSPEIYHRFKEEFGVEILDGTGSTEICHIFLSNRFGEIKVGSTGKVVPGYDARLLDDDGQPVKSGQVGNLMICGGSIASAYWNQRAETKFNMQGEWFVTGDRYLVDEDGFYYFRGRSDDMLRVGGKWLAPREVEDTLNQHPAVSECAVVGYQGAEDLIKPYAFVVLKSKQDASEKLEEEIKEFVRDRIATYKFPRWIEFTDKIPKTAGGKIQRFILQERIKARG
;
A
#
# COMPACT_ATOMS: atom_id res chain seq x y z
N MET A 1 -8.56 8.56 -20.59
CA MET A 1 -9.24 7.76 -19.54
C MET A 1 -9.86 6.51 -20.14
N LEU A 2 -9.97 5.41 -19.38
CA LEU A 2 -10.71 4.21 -19.84
C LEU A 2 -12.21 4.49 -19.79
N ASP A 3 -12.93 4.09 -20.85
CA ASP A 3 -14.38 4.04 -20.84
C ASP A 3 -14.82 2.65 -20.37
N LEU A 4 -15.35 2.58 -19.14
CA LEU A 4 -15.75 1.31 -18.52
C LEU A 4 -17.12 0.82 -18.99
N ASN A 5 -17.92 1.70 -19.62
CA ASN A 5 -19.29 1.42 -20.07
C ASN A 5 -20.13 0.64 -19.04
N LEU A 6 -20.07 1.05 -17.75
CA LEU A 6 -20.80 0.41 -16.67
C LEU A 6 -22.29 0.75 -16.72
N PRO A 7 -23.19 -0.20 -16.41
CA PRO A 7 -24.62 0.08 -16.34
C PRO A 7 -24.94 1.03 -15.18
N ARG A 8 -26.05 1.78 -15.28
CA ARG A 8 -26.48 2.71 -14.23
C ARG A 8 -26.68 2.01 -12.89
N ARG A 9 -27.28 0.81 -12.86
CA ARG A 9 -27.32 -0.06 -11.68
C ARG A 9 -26.06 -0.89 -11.67
N PHE A 10 -25.21 -0.66 -10.69
CA PHE A 10 -23.93 -1.36 -10.56
C PHE A 10 -23.55 -1.52 -9.09
N ASN A 11 -23.19 -2.75 -8.70
CA ASN A 11 -22.65 -3.06 -7.38
C ASN A 11 -21.32 -3.80 -7.54
N ALA A 12 -20.26 -3.30 -6.92
CA ALA A 12 -18.92 -3.90 -7.06
C ALA A 12 -18.85 -5.33 -6.51
N ALA A 13 -19.59 -5.66 -5.43
CA ALA A 13 -19.64 -7.03 -4.94
C ALA A 13 -20.28 -7.97 -5.96
N GLU A 14 -21.36 -7.54 -6.63
CA GLU A 14 -21.97 -8.31 -7.73
C GLU A 14 -20.98 -8.55 -8.87
N TYR A 15 -20.23 -7.51 -9.25
CA TYR A 15 -19.23 -7.60 -10.32
C TYR A 15 -18.05 -8.52 -9.98
N PHE A 16 -17.48 -8.41 -8.79
CA PHE A 16 -16.29 -9.17 -8.42
C PHE A 16 -16.59 -10.56 -7.87
N VAL A 17 -17.75 -10.78 -7.24
CA VAL A 17 -18.08 -12.05 -6.57
C VAL A 17 -19.17 -12.82 -7.33
N ASP A 18 -20.39 -12.28 -7.42
CA ASP A 18 -21.55 -13.01 -7.99
C ASP A 18 -21.32 -13.39 -9.45
N ARG A 19 -20.74 -12.48 -10.23
CA ARG A 19 -20.44 -12.69 -11.65
C ARG A 19 -19.61 -13.94 -11.89
N ASN A 20 -18.63 -14.24 -11.02
CA ASN A 20 -17.79 -15.41 -11.18
C ASN A 20 -18.60 -16.71 -11.10
N VAL A 21 -19.60 -16.77 -10.23
CA VAL A 21 -20.51 -17.92 -10.13
C VAL A 21 -21.46 -17.95 -11.33
N ALA A 22 -22.01 -16.81 -11.72
CA ALA A 22 -22.92 -16.69 -12.86
C ALA A 22 -22.27 -17.06 -14.19
N GLU A 23 -20.98 -16.77 -14.35
CA GLU A 23 -20.19 -17.12 -15.55
C GLU A 23 -19.59 -18.54 -15.50
N GLY A 24 -20.00 -19.38 -14.55
CA GLY A 24 -19.62 -20.80 -14.51
C GLY A 24 -18.32 -21.11 -13.76
N ARG A 25 -17.69 -20.13 -13.09
CA ARG A 25 -16.47 -20.33 -12.29
C ARG A 25 -16.76 -20.72 -10.82
N GLY A 26 -18.01 -21.10 -10.51
CA GLY A 26 -18.44 -21.38 -9.14
C GLY A 26 -17.58 -22.42 -8.39
N GLU A 27 -17.05 -23.41 -9.10
CA GLU A 27 -16.23 -24.48 -8.52
C GLU A 27 -14.71 -24.19 -8.56
N GLN A 28 -14.29 -23.09 -9.20
CA GLN A 28 -12.89 -22.68 -9.19
C GLN A 28 -12.51 -22.10 -7.83
N THR A 29 -11.25 -22.27 -7.45
CA THR A 29 -10.71 -21.71 -6.21
C THR A 29 -10.68 -20.17 -6.28
N ALA A 30 -11.29 -19.52 -5.31
CA ALA A 30 -11.28 -18.08 -5.14
C ALA A 30 -10.25 -17.62 -4.09
N VAL A 31 -10.18 -18.36 -2.95
CA VAL A 31 -9.32 -17.99 -1.80
C VAL A 31 -8.57 -19.21 -1.31
N LEU A 32 -7.27 -19.04 -1.08
CA LEU A 32 -6.39 -19.98 -0.39
C LEU A 32 -5.91 -19.33 0.91
N PHE A 33 -6.09 -20.00 2.03
CA PHE A 33 -5.69 -19.53 3.35
C PHE A 33 -5.35 -20.68 4.28
N GLU A 34 -4.12 -20.76 4.74
CA GLU A 34 -3.62 -21.85 5.60
C GLU A 34 -3.95 -23.24 4.98
N ASP A 35 -4.72 -24.09 5.68
CA ASP A 35 -5.16 -25.38 5.16
C ASP A 35 -6.59 -25.35 4.59
N GLN A 36 -7.15 -24.15 4.43
CA GLN A 36 -8.49 -23.92 3.89
C GLN A 36 -8.43 -23.41 2.46
N SER A 37 -9.42 -23.79 1.67
CA SER A 37 -9.68 -23.24 0.35
C SER A 37 -11.17 -22.96 0.19
N TYR A 38 -11.49 -21.87 -0.47
CA TYR A 38 -12.88 -21.51 -0.78
C TYR A 38 -13.05 -21.45 -2.29
N THR A 39 -14.04 -22.16 -2.82
CA THR A 39 -14.47 -21.95 -4.21
C THR A 39 -15.22 -20.62 -4.32
N TYR A 40 -15.40 -20.10 -5.55
CA TYR A 40 -16.21 -18.89 -5.77
C TYR A 40 -17.64 -19.03 -5.23
N ARG A 41 -18.23 -20.22 -5.32
CA ARG A 41 -19.56 -20.50 -4.76
C ARG A 41 -19.56 -20.43 -3.23
N GLN A 42 -18.59 -21.06 -2.58
CA GLN A 42 -18.47 -21.02 -1.12
C GLN A 42 -18.15 -19.61 -0.63
N PHE A 43 -17.31 -18.89 -1.38
CA PHE A 43 -16.98 -17.51 -1.09
C PHE A 43 -18.22 -16.60 -1.19
N LEU A 44 -18.99 -16.71 -2.28
CA LEU A 44 -20.26 -16.00 -2.45
C LEU A 44 -21.24 -16.27 -1.31
N GLU A 45 -21.36 -17.53 -0.88
CA GLU A 45 -22.22 -17.90 0.26
C GLU A 45 -21.79 -17.15 1.54
N LYS A 46 -20.49 -17.10 1.84
CA LYS A 46 -19.97 -16.39 3.02
C LYS A 46 -20.20 -14.90 2.93
N VAL A 47 -19.98 -14.29 1.76
CA VAL A 47 -20.28 -12.87 1.49
C VAL A 47 -21.77 -12.58 1.71
N ASN A 48 -22.67 -13.42 1.19
CA ASN A 48 -24.10 -13.25 1.34
C ASN A 48 -24.55 -13.36 2.82
N ARG A 49 -24.02 -14.33 3.55
CA ARG A 49 -24.29 -14.49 4.98
C ARG A 49 -23.82 -13.26 5.77
N THR A 50 -22.62 -12.73 5.47
CA THR A 50 -22.11 -11.50 6.11
C THR A 50 -23.00 -10.29 5.78
N ALA A 51 -23.44 -10.16 4.54
CA ALA A 51 -24.38 -9.11 4.12
C ALA A 51 -25.70 -9.18 4.90
N ASN A 52 -26.27 -10.37 5.07
CA ASN A 52 -27.48 -10.57 5.85
C ASN A 52 -27.28 -10.29 7.34
N VAL A 53 -26.12 -10.66 7.92
CA VAL A 53 -25.76 -10.31 9.31
C VAL A 53 -25.74 -8.80 9.49
N LEU A 54 -25.05 -8.08 8.61
CA LEU A 54 -24.97 -6.61 8.67
C LEU A 54 -26.36 -5.96 8.55
N THR A 55 -27.19 -6.45 7.64
CA THR A 55 -28.58 -5.99 7.48
C THR A 55 -29.39 -6.23 8.75
N ALA A 56 -29.29 -7.42 9.35
CA ALA A 56 -30.00 -7.76 10.60
C ALA A 56 -29.56 -6.90 11.79
N LEU A 57 -28.31 -6.43 11.79
CA LEU A 57 -27.77 -5.48 12.77
C LEU A 57 -28.14 -4.02 12.46
N GLY A 58 -28.96 -3.76 11.46
CA GLY A 58 -29.44 -2.41 11.09
C GLY A 58 -28.41 -1.58 10.32
N VAL A 59 -27.47 -2.22 9.64
CA VAL A 59 -26.57 -1.53 8.70
C VAL A 59 -27.32 -1.27 7.40
N GLU A 60 -27.52 0.00 7.11
CA GLU A 60 -28.18 0.49 5.90
C GLU A 60 -27.15 0.94 4.87
N MET A 61 -27.60 1.25 3.65
CA MET A 61 -26.79 1.87 2.60
C MET A 61 -26.04 3.10 3.12
N GLU A 62 -24.82 3.31 2.66
CA GLU A 62 -23.90 4.40 3.07
C GLU A 62 -23.44 4.38 4.54
N LYS A 63 -23.91 3.43 5.35
CA LYS A 63 -23.36 3.26 6.71
C LYS A 63 -21.97 2.64 6.66
N ARG A 64 -21.07 3.13 7.52
CA ARG A 64 -19.69 2.65 7.56
C ARG A 64 -19.56 1.45 8.48
N VAL A 65 -18.76 0.48 8.02
CA VAL A 65 -18.36 -0.72 8.76
C VAL A 65 -16.83 -0.72 8.82
N MET A 66 -16.26 -0.49 9.99
CA MET A 66 -14.81 -0.51 10.16
C MET A 66 -14.32 -1.96 10.25
N LEU A 67 -13.26 -2.29 9.51
CA LEU A 67 -12.67 -3.62 9.45
C LEU A 67 -11.26 -3.56 10.03
N LEU A 68 -11.07 -4.07 11.25
CA LEU A 68 -9.78 -4.20 11.91
C LEU A 68 -9.38 -5.67 11.94
N LEU A 69 -9.07 -6.20 10.77
CA LEU A 69 -8.83 -7.62 10.51
C LEU A 69 -7.45 -7.83 9.88
N ARG A 70 -6.83 -8.97 10.22
CA ARG A 70 -5.68 -9.48 9.47
C ARG A 70 -6.12 -9.90 8.07
N ASP A 71 -5.16 -10.29 7.24
CA ASP A 71 -5.41 -10.82 5.89
C ASP A 71 -5.95 -12.26 6.00
N THR A 72 -7.23 -12.38 6.35
CA THR A 72 -7.97 -13.63 6.52
C THR A 72 -9.21 -13.64 5.62
N PRO A 73 -9.85 -14.79 5.40
CA PRO A 73 -11.09 -14.86 4.62
C PRO A 73 -12.20 -13.95 5.15
N GLU A 74 -12.29 -13.76 6.47
CA GLU A 74 -13.29 -12.91 7.13
C GLU A 74 -13.14 -11.44 6.70
N MET A 75 -11.91 -10.99 6.43
CA MET A 75 -11.65 -9.66 5.88
C MET A 75 -12.36 -9.48 4.53
N LEU A 76 -12.23 -10.46 3.63
CA LEU A 76 -12.86 -10.42 2.31
C LEU A 76 -14.37 -10.61 2.40
N PHE A 77 -14.87 -11.51 3.26
CA PHE A 77 -16.32 -11.70 3.48
C PHE A 77 -16.95 -10.41 3.98
N SER A 78 -16.29 -9.74 4.92
CA SER A 78 -16.76 -8.49 5.52
C SER A 78 -16.72 -7.32 4.53
N PHE A 79 -15.65 -7.22 3.76
CA PHE A 79 -15.48 -6.19 2.73
C PHE A 79 -16.57 -6.28 1.67
N TYR A 80 -16.73 -7.43 1.04
CA TYR A 80 -17.74 -7.61 0.00
C TYR A 80 -19.16 -7.69 0.55
N GLY A 81 -19.35 -8.25 1.76
CA GLY A 81 -20.65 -8.29 2.41
C GLY A 81 -21.21 -6.88 2.68
N ALA A 82 -20.36 -5.95 3.12
CA ALA A 82 -20.74 -4.57 3.30
C ALA A 82 -21.05 -3.87 1.96
N ILE A 83 -20.15 -4.00 0.96
CA ILE A 83 -20.37 -3.43 -0.38
C ILE A 83 -21.68 -3.95 -0.99
N LYS A 84 -22.00 -5.22 -0.79
CA LYS A 84 -23.17 -5.86 -1.37
C LYS A 84 -24.49 -5.20 -0.94
N ILE A 85 -24.57 -4.75 0.30
CA ILE A 85 -25.74 -4.03 0.83
C ILE A 85 -25.65 -2.50 0.63
N GLY A 86 -24.64 -2.01 -0.10
CA GLY A 86 -24.39 -0.59 -0.29
C GLY A 86 -23.80 0.12 0.94
N ALA A 87 -23.38 -0.63 1.96
CA ALA A 87 -22.63 -0.10 3.08
C ALA A 87 -21.16 0.09 2.69
N VAL A 88 -20.43 0.90 3.45
CA VAL A 88 -19.08 1.34 3.15
C VAL A 88 -18.08 0.70 4.12
N PRO A 89 -17.39 -0.38 3.73
CA PRO A 89 -16.32 -0.95 4.54
C PRO A 89 -15.11 -0.02 4.59
N ILE A 90 -14.44 0.00 5.74
CA ILE A 90 -13.22 0.76 5.99
C ILE A 90 -12.14 -0.20 6.49
N PRO A 91 -11.38 -0.83 5.57
CA PRO A 91 -10.19 -1.57 5.93
C PRO A 91 -9.21 -0.68 6.70
N SER A 92 -8.84 -1.10 7.91
CA SER A 92 -8.08 -0.26 8.83
C SER A 92 -6.72 -0.86 9.14
N ASN A 93 -5.71 0.00 9.23
CA ASN A 93 -4.34 -0.43 9.47
C ASN A 93 -4.17 -1.04 10.87
N ILE A 94 -4.00 -2.36 10.93
CA ILE A 94 -3.85 -3.17 12.15
C ILE A 94 -2.57 -2.88 12.96
N LEU A 95 -1.62 -2.14 12.39
CA LEU A 95 -0.34 -1.80 13.03
C LEU A 95 -0.44 -0.50 13.84
N MET A 96 -1.59 0.16 13.82
CA MET A 96 -1.89 1.36 14.60
C MET A 96 -2.26 1.00 16.06
N LYS A 97 -2.56 2.01 16.86
CA LYS A 97 -2.85 1.88 18.29
C LYS A 97 -4.24 2.39 18.64
N ALA A 98 -4.69 2.13 19.86
CA ALA A 98 -6.01 2.48 20.36
C ALA A 98 -6.45 3.93 20.05
N PRO A 99 -5.63 4.98 20.24
CA PRO A 99 -6.03 6.35 19.90
C PRO A 99 -6.33 6.54 18.40
N ASP A 100 -5.58 5.87 17.52
CA ASP A 100 -5.80 5.95 16.08
C ASP A 100 -7.11 5.25 15.69
N PHE A 101 -7.38 4.09 16.32
CA PHE A 101 -8.65 3.37 16.12
C PHE A 101 -9.84 4.19 16.56
N LEU A 102 -9.73 4.87 17.73
CA LEU A 102 -10.76 5.77 18.21
C LEU A 102 -11.01 6.93 17.24
N TYR A 103 -9.93 7.54 16.75
CA TYR A 103 -10.03 8.59 15.73
C TYR A 103 -10.80 8.09 14.52
N MET A 104 -10.40 6.95 13.92
CA MET A 104 -11.03 6.40 12.73
C MET A 104 -12.50 6.03 12.96
N LEU A 105 -12.85 5.42 14.11
CA LEU A 105 -14.23 5.09 14.48
C LEU A 105 -15.12 6.34 14.55
N ASN A 106 -14.64 7.39 15.21
CA ASN A 106 -15.41 8.62 15.39
C ASN A 106 -15.46 9.48 14.14
N ASP A 107 -14.33 9.62 13.41
CA ASP A 107 -14.28 10.39 12.16
C ASP A 107 -15.16 9.74 11.08
N SER A 108 -15.05 8.43 10.89
CA SER A 108 -15.86 7.69 9.92
C SER A 108 -17.32 7.55 10.34
N ARG A 109 -17.64 7.76 11.62
CA ARG A 109 -18.95 7.47 12.21
C ARG A 109 -19.37 6.01 11.96
N ALA A 110 -18.43 5.07 12.08
CA ALA A 110 -18.70 3.66 11.85
C ALA A 110 -19.73 3.13 12.88
N ALA A 111 -20.76 2.48 12.37
CA ALA A 111 -21.82 1.92 13.21
C ALA A 111 -21.48 0.51 13.70
N VAL A 112 -20.67 -0.22 12.95
CA VAL A 112 -20.19 -1.57 13.24
C VAL A 112 -18.69 -1.61 13.12
N LEU A 113 -18.05 -2.29 14.07
CA LEU A 113 -16.65 -2.70 14.01
C LEU A 113 -16.59 -4.22 13.88
N ILE A 114 -15.91 -4.72 12.87
CA ILE A 114 -15.54 -6.14 12.77
C ILE A 114 -14.03 -6.21 13.08
N VAL A 115 -13.68 -6.96 14.12
CA VAL A 115 -12.32 -6.97 14.67
C VAL A 115 -11.79 -8.38 14.86
N ASP A 116 -10.53 -8.62 14.49
CA ASP A 116 -9.83 -9.86 14.85
C ASP A 116 -9.60 -9.90 16.37
N ALA A 117 -9.84 -11.04 16.98
CA ALA A 117 -9.70 -11.28 18.43
C ALA A 117 -8.34 -10.81 18.98
N VAL A 118 -7.28 -10.87 18.18
CA VAL A 118 -5.92 -10.41 18.55
C VAL A 118 -5.88 -8.92 18.87
N PHE A 119 -6.73 -8.09 18.24
CA PHE A 119 -6.76 -6.65 18.44
C PHE A 119 -7.83 -6.20 19.45
N LEU A 120 -8.68 -7.10 19.90
CA LEU A 120 -9.76 -6.80 20.82
C LEU A 120 -9.27 -6.07 22.10
N PRO A 121 -8.17 -6.51 22.77
CA PRO A 121 -7.69 -5.83 23.98
C PRO A 121 -7.27 -4.36 23.77
N GLU A 122 -6.84 -3.98 22.55
CA GLU A 122 -6.56 -2.58 22.22
C GLU A 122 -7.84 -1.79 21.96
N VAL A 123 -8.83 -2.42 21.34
CA VAL A 123 -10.12 -1.80 21.02
C VAL A 123 -10.95 -1.58 22.29
N GLU A 124 -10.98 -2.51 23.23
CA GLU A 124 -11.74 -2.40 24.48
C GLU A 124 -11.37 -1.17 25.31
N LYS A 125 -10.11 -0.69 25.19
CA LYS A 125 -9.65 0.54 25.89
C LYS A 125 -10.37 1.80 25.46
N ILE A 126 -11.08 1.79 24.33
CA ILE A 126 -11.63 2.97 23.68
C ILE A 126 -13.11 2.87 23.33
N LEU A 127 -13.76 1.73 23.60
CA LEU A 127 -15.16 1.50 23.20
C LEU A 127 -16.13 2.48 23.85
N ASP A 128 -15.90 2.88 25.09
CA ASP A 128 -16.69 3.87 25.83
C ASP A 128 -16.64 5.28 25.22
N GLN A 129 -15.61 5.55 24.38
CA GLN A 129 -15.38 6.84 23.72
C GLN A 129 -15.80 6.81 22.23
N ALA A 130 -16.18 5.64 21.70
CA ALA A 130 -16.60 5.46 20.31
C ALA A 130 -18.07 5.84 20.12
N VAL A 131 -18.34 7.13 19.92
CA VAL A 131 -19.66 7.76 19.97
C VAL A 131 -20.70 7.18 19.00
N PHE A 132 -20.28 6.75 17.83
CA PHE A 132 -21.17 6.25 16.76
C PHE A 132 -21.27 4.73 16.70
N LEU A 133 -20.36 4.03 17.37
CA LEU A 133 -20.29 2.57 17.35
C LEU A 133 -21.49 1.96 18.07
N ARG A 134 -22.15 1.01 17.44
CA ARG A 134 -23.33 0.31 17.99
C ARG A 134 -23.07 -1.16 18.26
N GLN A 135 -22.24 -1.79 17.41
CA GLN A 135 -21.97 -3.22 17.50
C GLN A 135 -20.48 -3.50 17.26
N VAL A 136 -19.96 -4.45 18.01
CA VAL A 136 -18.64 -5.04 17.83
C VAL A 136 -18.82 -6.51 17.49
N ILE A 137 -18.24 -6.94 16.38
CA ILE A 137 -18.24 -8.35 15.94
C ILE A 137 -16.80 -8.83 15.96
N VAL A 138 -16.54 -9.93 16.66
CA VAL A 138 -15.20 -10.48 16.82
C VAL A 138 -15.01 -11.71 15.95
N CYS A 139 -13.92 -11.73 15.19
CA CYS A 139 -13.44 -12.86 14.40
C CYS A 139 -12.34 -13.60 15.16
N GLY A 140 -12.44 -14.94 15.24
CA GLY A 140 -11.50 -15.79 15.97
C GLY A 140 -11.89 -16.04 17.42
N ASP A 141 -11.07 -16.87 18.09
CA ASP A 141 -11.35 -17.33 19.45
C ASP A 141 -10.77 -16.36 20.49
N ALA A 142 -11.64 -15.80 21.30
CA ALA A 142 -11.32 -15.05 22.51
C ALA A 142 -12.49 -15.16 23.49
N ASP A 143 -12.23 -14.96 24.77
CA ASP A 143 -13.28 -14.82 25.79
C ASP A 143 -13.75 -13.36 25.81
N HIS A 144 -15.00 -13.09 25.42
CA HIS A 144 -15.59 -11.75 25.34
C HIS A 144 -17.12 -11.80 25.31
N GLU A 145 -17.75 -10.68 25.62
CA GLU A 145 -19.21 -10.52 25.59
C GLU A 145 -19.76 -9.99 24.26
N HIS A 146 -18.90 -9.67 23.30
CA HIS A 146 -19.29 -9.14 21.98
C HIS A 146 -19.87 -10.23 21.07
N LEU A 147 -20.42 -9.80 19.92
CA LEU A 147 -20.95 -10.72 18.91
C LEU A 147 -19.82 -11.55 18.29
N ARG A 148 -20.08 -12.84 18.05
CA ARG A 148 -19.12 -13.76 17.43
C ARG A 148 -19.43 -13.91 15.95
N PHE A 149 -18.46 -13.60 15.09
CA PHE A 149 -18.63 -13.62 13.63
C PHE A 149 -19.11 -14.98 13.14
N ASP A 150 -18.45 -16.06 13.53
CA ASP A 150 -18.78 -17.41 13.08
C ASP A 150 -20.18 -17.89 13.51
N GLU A 151 -20.61 -17.51 14.70
CA GLU A 151 -21.96 -17.84 15.19
C GLU A 151 -23.04 -17.10 14.41
N LEU A 152 -22.80 -15.81 14.11
CA LEU A 152 -23.70 -15.02 13.30
C LEU A 152 -23.83 -15.62 11.89
N LEU A 153 -22.71 -16.00 11.27
CA LEU A 153 -22.73 -16.56 9.93
C LEU A 153 -23.43 -17.93 9.85
N LYS A 154 -23.29 -18.78 10.88
CA LYS A 154 -23.97 -20.09 10.91
C LYS A 154 -25.48 -19.96 10.78
N ASN A 155 -26.08 -18.92 11.38
CA ASN A 155 -27.51 -18.71 11.45
C ASN A 155 -28.06 -17.78 10.36
N ALA A 156 -27.18 -17.09 9.62
CA ALA A 156 -27.59 -16.14 8.58
C ALA A 156 -28.03 -16.85 7.29
N ASN A 157 -28.99 -16.25 6.59
CA ASN A 157 -29.36 -16.72 5.26
C ASN A 157 -28.22 -16.47 4.26
N ALA A 158 -28.04 -17.40 3.33
CA ALA A 158 -27.04 -17.30 2.25
C ALA A 158 -27.58 -16.62 0.98
N ASP A 159 -28.84 -16.22 0.97
CA ASP A 159 -29.49 -15.61 -0.17
C ASP A 159 -29.78 -14.12 0.10
N ILE A 160 -29.23 -13.24 -0.72
CA ILE A 160 -29.46 -11.80 -0.67
C ILE A 160 -29.21 -11.19 -2.04
N LYS A 161 -30.06 -10.25 -2.44
CA LYS A 161 -29.85 -9.46 -3.65
C LYS A 161 -28.89 -8.29 -3.35
N PRO A 162 -27.97 -7.97 -4.28
CA PRO A 162 -27.16 -6.76 -4.18
C PRO A 162 -28.03 -5.50 -4.14
N ALA A 163 -27.61 -4.53 -3.32
CA ALA A 163 -28.26 -3.22 -3.29
C ALA A 163 -28.24 -2.54 -4.66
N GLU A 164 -29.23 -1.72 -4.93
CA GLU A 164 -29.34 -0.96 -6.18
C GLU A 164 -28.45 0.29 -6.15
N THR A 165 -27.15 0.06 -6.06
CA THR A 165 -26.12 1.09 -6.15
C THR A 165 -25.83 1.46 -7.61
N THR A 166 -25.11 2.58 -7.79
CA THR A 166 -24.61 3.08 -9.07
C THR A 166 -23.08 2.99 -9.10
N PRO A 167 -22.43 3.13 -10.27
CA PRO A 167 -20.96 3.23 -10.33
C PRO A 167 -20.36 4.35 -9.49
N ASP A 168 -21.14 5.41 -9.23
CA ASP A 168 -20.72 6.63 -8.51
C ASP A 168 -21.06 6.62 -7.03
N ASP A 169 -21.76 5.61 -6.52
CA ASP A 169 -21.98 5.44 -5.09
C ASP A 169 -20.66 5.06 -4.40
N THR A 170 -20.52 5.47 -3.14
CA THR A 170 -19.34 5.15 -2.33
C THR A 170 -19.27 3.64 -2.07
N ALA A 171 -18.16 3.03 -2.48
CA ALA A 171 -17.92 1.60 -2.27
C ALA A 171 -17.12 1.32 -1.00
N PHE A 172 -16.07 2.06 -0.73
CA PHE A 172 -15.20 1.89 0.43
C PHE A 172 -14.37 3.14 0.71
N TRP A 173 -13.73 3.18 1.87
CA TRP A 173 -12.71 4.17 2.22
C TRP A 173 -11.43 3.50 2.63
N LEU A 174 -10.32 4.23 2.44
CA LEU A 174 -9.04 3.91 3.04
C LEU A 174 -8.49 5.15 3.70
N TYR A 175 -8.01 5.00 4.92
CA TYR A 175 -7.31 6.09 5.59
C TYR A 175 -5.90 6.24 5.03
N SER A 176 -5.60 7.45 4.58
CA SER A 176 -4.29 7.88 4.09
C SER A 176 -3.71 8.92 5.05
N GLY A 177 -2.41 8.93 5.21
CA GLY A 177 -1.70 9.90 6.04
C GLY A 177 -0.41 9.31 6.61
N ARG A 178 0.56 10.21 6.84
CA ARG A 178 1.87 9.83 7.40
C ARG A 178 1.94 10.03 8.91
N ASN A 179 1.09 10.89 9.42
CA ASN A 179 0.98 11.23 10.83
C ASN A 179 -0.42 10.81 11.31
N PRO A 180 -0.55 10.10 12.43
CA PRO A 180 -1.84 9.77 13.03
C PRO A 180 -2.78 10.97 13.19
N GLU A 181 -2.24 12.14 13.53
CA GLU A 181 -3.03 13.39 13.67
C GLU A 181 -3.58 13.95 12.35
N LYS A 182 -3.17 13.37 11.19
CA LYS A 182 -3.56 13.81 9.84
C LYS A 182 -4.05 12.64 8.99
N LEU A 183 -4.67 11.65 9.59
CA LEU A 183 -5.32 10.58 8.84
C LEU A 183 -6.56 11.12 8.13
N MET A 184 -6.65 10.87 6.84
CA MET A 184 -7.73 11.33 5.97
C MET A 184 -8.38 10.14 5.26
N GLY A 185 -9.69 9.98 5.38
CA GLY A 185 -10.43 8.93 4.68
C GLY A 185 -10.60 9.28 3.20
N ALA A 186 -9.85 8.61 2.31
CA ALA A 186 -10.01 8.74 0.87
C ALA A 186 -11.23 7.94 0.41
N VAL A 187 -12.22 8.62 -0.18
CA VAL A 187 -13.53 8.06 -0.55
C VAL A 187 -13.48 7.51 -1.96
N HIS A 188 -13.72 6.20 -2.11
CA HIS A 188 -13.73 5.50 -3.39
C HIS A 188 -15.11 4.99 -3.78
N HIS A 189 -15.40 5.08 -5.09
CA HIS A 189 -16.64 4.63 -5.70
C HIS A 189 -16.57 3.20 -6.23
N HIS A 190 -17.73 2.60 -6.52
CA HIS A 190 -17.81 1.25 -7.07
C HIS A 190 -17.03 1.10 -8.39
N SER A 191 -17.06 2.12 -9.25
CA SER A 191 -16.33 2.14 -10.53
C SER A 191 -14.82 2.12 -10.39
N HIS A 192 -14.26 2.67 -9.29
CA HIS A 192 -12.82 2.79 -9.11
C HIS A 192 -12.09 1.44 -9.04
N MET A 193 -12.71 0.44 -8.39
CA MET A 193 -12.16 -0.92 -8.32
C MET A 193 -12.08 -1.56 -9.72
N VAL A 194 -13.11 -1.37 -10.53
CA VAL A 194 -13.15 -1.88 -11.92
C VAL A 194 -12.11 -1.17 -12.76
N TYR A 195 -12.01 0.16 -12.63
CA TYR A 195 -11.03 0.95 -13.35
C TYR A 195 -9.59 0.47 -13.11
N CYS A 196 -9.22 0.28 -11.84
CA CYS A 196 -7.91 -0.24 -11.49
C CYS A 196 -7.68 -1.67 -12.01
N ALA A 197 -8.68 -2.54 -11.95
CA ALA A 197 -8.59 -3.90 -12.45
C ALA A 197 -8.39 -3.95 -13.98
N GLU A 198 -9.14 -3.13 -14.74
CA GLU A 198 -8.99 -3.05 -16.19
C GLU A 198 -7.63 -2.42 -16.57
N ALA A 199 -7.25 -1.31 -15.91
CA ALA A 199 -6.01 -0.61 -16.21
C ALA A 199 -4.75 -1.42 -15.85
N TYR A 200 -4.73 -2.00 -14.66
CA TYR A 200 -3.52 -2.60 -14.11
C TYR A 200 -3.52 -4.13 -14.14
N ALA A 201 -4.50 -4.80 -13.54
CA ALA A 201 -4.51 -6.25 -13.51
C ALA A 201 -4.55 -6.86 -14.92
N LYS A 202 -5.44 -6.36 -15.79
CA LYS A 202 -5.54 -6.81 -17.18
C LYS A 202 -4.54 -6.10 -18.09
N GLY A 203 -4.44 -4.77 -17.99
CA GLY A 203 -3.66 -3.97 -18.94
C GLY A 203 -2.13 -4.03 -18.76
N ILE A 204 -1.63 -4.25 -17.54
CA ILE A 204 -0.20 -4.34 -17.24
C ILE A 204 0.21 -5.77 -16.87
N LEU A 205 -0.52 -6.38 -15.91
CA LEU A 205 -0.14 -7.70 -15.40
C LEU A 205 -0.60 -8.84 -16.29
N ASN A 206 -1.48 -8.59 -17.26
CA ASN A 206 -2.09 -9.62 -18.11
C ASN A 206 -2.64 -10.79 -17.26
N MET A 207 -3.34 -10.45 -16.15
CA MET A 207 -3.91 -11.45 -15.28
C MET A 207 -5.02 -12.23 -15.95
N THR A 208 -5.04 -13.52 -15.67
CA THR A 208 -6.06 -14.48 -16.15
C THR A 208 -6.61 -15.31 -14.99
N SER A 209 -7.61 -16.15 -15.25
CA SER A 209 -8.18 -17.07 -14.27
C SER A 209 -7.20 -18.15 -13.78
N GLU A 210 -6.09 -18.36 -14.46
CA GLU A 210 -5.05 -19.32 -14.09
C GLU A 210 -4.10 -18.75 -13.03
N ASP A 211 -4.15 -17.45 -12.78
CA ASP A 211 -3.24 -16.81 -11.84
C ASP A 211 -3.61 -17.09 -10.38
N ARG A 212 -2.58 -17.09 -9.56
CA ARG A 212 -2.66 -17.10 -8.10
C ARG A 212 -1.89 -15.90 -7.57
N ALA A 213 -2.63 -14.91 -7.07
CA ALA A 213 -2.08 -13.68 -6.56
C ALA A 213 -1.76 -13.83 -5.07
N MET A 214 -0.51 -13.59 -4.70
CA MET A 214 -0.05 -13.59 -3.31
C MET A 214 0.43 -12.19 -2.94
N GLY A 215 -0.16 -11.63 -1.89
CA GLY A 215 0.21 -10.32 -1.35
C GLY A 215 -0.24 -10.22 0.09
N SER A 216 0.00 -9.07 0.71
CA SER A 216 -0.39 -8.83 2.09
C SER A 216 -0.84 -7.39 2.31
N PHE A 217 -1.43 -7.15 3.48
CA PHE A 217 -1.91 -5.86 3.94
C PHE A 217 -3.09 -5.32 3.13
N LEU A 218 -4.20 -6.06 3.16
CA LEU A 218 -5.47 -5.69 2.53
C LEU A 218 -6.05 -4.35 3.04
N PHE A 219 -5.53 -3.82 4.12
CA PHE A 219 -5.88 -2.49 4.62
C PHE A 219 -5.13 -1.32 3.93
N PHE A 220 -4.23 -1.60 2.99
CA PHE A 220 -3.64 -0.60 2.10
C PHE A 220 -4.21 -0.72 0.69
N ALA A 221 -4.31 0.38 -0.04
CA ALA A 221 -4.83 0.39 -1.42
C ALA A 221 -4.11 -0.61 -2.32
N TYR A 222 -2.78 -0.68 -2.21
CA TYR A 222 -1.95 -1.63 -2.95
C TYR A 222 -2.34 -3.08 -2.64
N GLY A 223 -2.34 -3.47 -1.36
CA GLY A 223 -2.70 -4.83 -0.95
C GLY A 223 -4.16 -5.17 -1.23
N LEU A 224 -5.08 -4.21 -1.02
CA LEU A 224 -6.50 -4.40 -1.30
C LEU A 224 -6.75 -4.70 -2.79
N GLY A 225 -6.08 -3.97 -3.70
CA GLY A 225 -6.17 -4.26 -5.12
C GLY A 225 -5.68 -5.66 -5.46
N ASN A 226 -4.49 -5.96 -5.01
CA ASN A 226 -3.79 -7.20 -5.35
C ASN A 226 -4.47 -8.46 -4.79
N GLY A 227 -5.07 -8.37 -3.59
CA GLY A 227 -5.66 -9.52 -2.91
C GLY A 227 -7.19 -9.56 -2.91
N ALA A 228 -7.87 -8.39 -3.01
CA ALA A 228 -9.31 -8.35 -2.88
C ALA A 228 -10.06 -8.20 -4.21
N TYR A 229 -9.55 -7.45 -5.21
CA TYR A 229 -10.37 -7.25 -6.41
C TYR A 229 -9.67 -7.60 -7.73
N PHE A 230 -8.37 -7.59 -7.86
CA PHE A 230 -7.70 -7.99 -9.10
C PHE A 230 -7.91 -9.48 -9.44
N PRO A 231 -7.69 -10.43 -8.50
CA PRO A 231 -7.97 -11.83 -8.77
C PRO A 231 -9.43 -12.06 -9.15
N PHE A 232 -10.34 -11.45 -8.40
CA PHE A 232 -11.78 -11.63 -8.61
C PHE A 232 -12.28 -11.00 -9.93
N ALA A 233 -11.57 -9.98 -10.46
CA ALA A 233 -11.90 -9.39 -11.76
C ALA A 233 -11.74 -10.35 -12.93
N VAL A 234 -10.83 -11.32 -12.80
CA VAL A 234 -10.47 -12.27 -13.87
C VAL A 234 -10.82 -13.72 -13.53
N GLY A 235 -11.34 -14.00 -12.34
CA GLY A 235 -11.65 -15.37 -11.89
C GLY A 235 -10.44 -16.15 -11.39
N ALA A 236 -9.36 -15.45 -10.99
CA ALA A 236 -8.15 -16.02 -10.40
C ALA A 236 -8.30 -16.31 -8.91
N ALA A 237 -7.31 -16.96 -8.30
CA ALA A 237 -7.28 -17.19 -6.86
C ALA A 237 -6.45 -16.12 -6.13
N THR A 238 -6.86 -15.75 -4.92
CA THR A 238 -6.04 -14.98 -3.98
C THR A 238 -5.48 -15.89 -2.89
N ILE A 239 -4.22 -15.67 -2.52
CA ILE A 239 -3.53 -16.33 -1.41
C ILE A 239 -3.40 -15.31 -0.29
N LEU A 240 -4.03 -15.59 0.85
CA LEU A 240 -4.00 -14.73 2.03
C LEU A 240 -2.94 -15.21 3.02
N ILE A 241 -2.17 -14.26 3.56
CA ILE A 241 -1.08 -14.53 4.51
C ILE A 241 -1.33 -13.75 5.80
N SER A 242 -1.63 -14.48 6.88
CA SER A 242 -1.93 -13.90 8.20
C SER A 242 -0.73 -13.80 9.14
N HIS A 243 0.35 -14.54 8.86
CA HIS A 243 1.57 -14.54 9.67
C HIS A 243 2.51 -13.38 9.29
N PRO A 244 3.45 -13.01 10.19
CA PRO A 244 4.48 -12.04 9.87
C PRO A 244 5.31 -12.45 8.63
N PRO A 245 5.74 -11.52 7.76
CA PRO A 245 6.44 -11.83 6.51
C PRO A 245 7.91 -12.22 6.75
N LYS A 246 8.14 -13.32 7.46
CA LYS A 246 9.47 -13.91 7.64
C LYS A 246 9.87 -14.69 6.39
N PRO A 247 11.14 -14.60 5.93
CA PRO A 247 11.56 -15.19 4.67
C PRO A 247 11.37 -16.71 4.60
N GLU A 248 11.62 -17.42 5.71
CA GLU A 248 11.42 -18.86 5.80
C GLU A 248 9.95 -19.28 5.65
N LEU A 249 9.02 -18.50 6.24
CA LEU A 249 7.58 -18.76 6.15
C LEU A 249 7.06 -18.43 4.75
N LEU A 250 7.44 -17.28 4.20
CA LEU A 250 7.06 -16.90 2.84
C LEU A 250 7.58 -17.87 1.79
N TYR A 251 8.80 -18.41 1.99
CA TYR A 251 9.34 -19.42 1.09
C TYR A 251 8.53 -20.73 1.16
N ALA A 252 8.10 -21.12 2.36
CA ALA A 252 7.21 -22.26 2.55
C ALA A 252 5.85 -22.03 1.87
N ASP A 253 5.31 -20.81 1.94
CA ASP A 253 4.08 -20.43 1.22
C ASP A 253 4.25 -20.48 -0.30
N PHE A 254 5.39 -20.04 -0.84
CA PHE A 254 5.67 -20.19 -2.27
C PHE A 254 5.63 -21.66 -2.70
N VAL A 255 6.24 -22.54 -1.91
CA VAL A 255 6.23 -23.98 -2.19
C VAL A 255 4.82 -24.58 -2.07
N LYS A 256 4.08 -24.17 -1.03
CA LYS A 256 2.74 -24.69 -0.74
C LYS A 256 1.70 -24.25 -1.75
N TYR A 257 1.62 -22.93 -2.01
CA TYR A 257 0.52 -22.35 -2.79
C TYR A 257 0.87 -22.11 -4.26
N GLN A 258 2.15 -22.15 -4.61
CA GLN A 258 2.63 -21.95 -5.99
C GLN A 258 2.06 -20.66 -6.61
N PRO A 259 2.27 -19.46 -5.99
CA PRO A 259 1.78 -18.21 -6.57
C PRO A 259 2.38 -17.95 -7.94
N THR A 260 1.61 -17.30 -8.81
CA THR A 260 2.09 -16.86 -10.14
C THR A 260 2.50 -15.39 -10.12
N LEU A 261 1.90 -14.60 -9.24
CA LEU A 261 2.21 -13.19 -9.01
C LEU A 261 2.43 -12.95 -7.52
N PHE A 262 3.57 -12.34 -7.18
CA PHE A 262 3.89 -11.95 -5.82
C PHE A 262 3.95 -10.44 -5.68
N PHE A 263 3.08 -9.88 -4.86
CA PHE A 263 2.97 -8.45 -4.60
C PHE A 263 3.63 -8.11 -3.27
N THR A 264 4.62 -7.23 -3.33
CA THR A 264 5.48 -7.00 -2.16
C THR A 264 6.13 -5.61 -2.17
N VAL A 265 7.08 -5.40 -1.28
CA VAL A 265 7.89 -4.19 -1.16
C VAL A 265 9.37 -4.51 -1.36
N PRO A 266 10.21 -3.54 -1.80
CA PRO A 266 11.64 -3.74 -2.02
C PRO A 266 12.39 -4.37 -0.84
N THR A 267 12.11 -3.92 0.37
CA THR A 267 12.75 -4.46 1.58
C THR A 267 12.56 -5.98 1.69
N LEU A 268 11.35 -6.48 1.43
CA LEU A 268 11.06 -7.92 1.54
C LEU A 268 11.70 -8.73 0.41
N LEU A 269 11.77 -8.17 -0.81
CA LEU A 269 12.52 -8.78 -1.92
C LEU A 269 13.99 -8.96 -1.56
N GLY A 270 14.61 -7.93 -0.96
CA GLY A 270 16.00 -7.99 -0.50
C GLY A 270 16.23 -9.09 0.54
N VAL A 271 15.33 -9.19 1.52
CA VAL A 271 15.41 -10.21 2.59
C VAL A 271 15.22 -11.63 2.04
N LEU A 272 14.28 -11.84 1.12
CA LEU A 272 14.06 -13.14 0.47
C LEU A 272 15.26 -13.58 -0.37
N ALA A 273 15.86 -12.67 -1.13
CA ALA A 273 17.04 -12.97 -1.93
C ALA A 273 18.23 -13.35 -1.04
N GLU A 274 18.45 -12.61 0.06
CA GLU A 274 19.51 -12.92 1.01
C GLU A 274 19.28 -14.25 1.72
N TYR A 275 18.05 -14.54 2.13
CA TYR A 275 17.69 -15.84 2.73
C TYR A 275 18.02 -17.02 1.80
N LYS A 276 17.63 -16.94 0.52
CA LYS A 276 17.90 -18.00 -0.47
C LYS A 276 19.39 -18.18 -0.71
N LYS A 277 20.13 -17.05 -0.83
CA LYS A 277 21.59 -17.06 -0.98
C LYS A 277 22.29 -17.71 0.24
N THR A 278 21.84 -17.36 1.45
CA THR A 278 22.40 -17.92 2.71
C THR A 278 22.16 -19.42 2.79
N CYS A 279 20.93 -19.89 2.52
CA CYS A 279 20.63 -21.33 2.48
C CYS A 279 21.56 -22.06 1.50
N ARG A 280 21.75 -21.53 0.30
CA ARG A 280 22.65 -22.12 -0.71
C ARG A 280 24.12 -22.18 -0.21
N SER A 281 24.62 -21.12 0.44
CA SER A 281 25.98 -21.09 0.98
C SER A 281 26.20 -22.07 2.15
N GLU A 282 25.14 -22.37 2.90
CA GLU A 282 25.13 -23.36 3.99
C GLU A 282 24.89 -24.79 3.50
N GLY A 283 24.76 -25.01 2.20
CA GLY A 283 24.46 -26.32 1.60
C GLY A 283 23.03 -26.81 1.83
N LYS A 284 22.12 -25.93 2.20
CA LYS A 284 20.70 -26.20 2.36
C LYS A 284 19.98 -26.00 1.02
N GLU A 285 19.52 -27.08 0.42
CA GLU A 285 18.70 -27.03 -0.77
C GLU A 285 17.27 -26.59 -0.42
N LEU A 286 16.80 -25.53 -1.07
CA LEU A 286 15.41 -25.11 -1.02
C LEU A 286 14.65 -25.65 -2.24
N PRO A 287 13.38 -26.11 -2.08
CA PRO A 287 12.56 -26.52 -3.21
C PRO A 287 12.45 -25.39 -4.25
N PRO A 288 12.41 -25.71 -5.57
CA PRO A 288 12.29 -24.69 -6.59
C PRO A 288 10.95 -23.94 -6.51
N VAL A 289 10.97 -22.64 -6.85
CA VAL A 289 9.78 -21.79 -6.99
C VAL A 289 9.66 -21.41 -8.46
N GLU A 290 9.01 -22.29 -9.25
CA GLU A 290 8.89 -22.15 -10.71
C GLU A 290 7.58 -21.50 -11.14
N SER A 291 6.60 -21.41 -10.25
CA SER A 291 5.28 -20.86 -10.57
C SER A 291 5.26 -19.33 -10.74
N LEU A 292 6.20 -18.62 -10.12
CA LEU A 292 6.26 -17.16 -10.19
C LEU A 292 6.64 -16.69 -11.60
N ARG A 293 5.73 -15.92 -12.23
CA ARG A 293 6.00 -15.28 -13.51
C ARG A 293 6.40 -13.80 -13.37
N ALA A 294 6.06 -13.16 -12.26
CA ALA A 294 6.54 -11.82 -11.90
C ALA A 294 6.40 -11.55 -10.38
N CYS A 295 7.27 -10.67 -9.88
CA CYS A 295 7.06 -9.96 -8.63
C CYS A 295 6.68 -8.51 -8.94
N ILE A 296 5.75 -7.97 -8.19
CA ILE A 296 5.33 -6.57 -8.28
C ILE A 296 5.84 -5.85 -7.04
N SER A 297 6.56 -4.76 -7.24
CA SER A 297 7.15 -3.95 -6.17
C SER A 297 6.50 -2.57 -6.15
N SER A 298 6.19 -2.08 -4.96
CA SER A 298 5.67 -0.72 -4.77
C SER A 298 5.90 -0.22 -3.34
N ALA A 299 5.46 0.99 -3.05
CA ALA A 299 5.48 1.68 -1.76
C ALA A 299 6.85 2.17 -1.29
N GLU A 300 7.95 1.53 -1.65
CA GLU A 300 9.33 1.92 -1.37
C GLU A 300 10.10 2.05 -2.69
N ILE A 301 11.32 2.56 -2.63
CA ILE A 301 12.18 2.66 -3.82
C ILE A 301 12.94 1.36 -4.00
N LEU A 302 12.76 0.73 -5.17
CA LEU A 302 13.52 -0.45 -5.55
C LEU A 302 14.91 -0.05 -6.05
N SER A 303 15.96 -0.37 -5.27
CA SER A 303 17.33 -0.15 -5.71
C SER A 303 17.73 -1.14 -6.81
N PRO A 304 18.62 -0.74 -7.75
CA PRO A 304 19.15 -1.66 -8.76
C PRO A 304 19.82 -2.90 -8.15
N GLU A 305 20.46 -2.75 -6.98
CA GLU A 305 21.11 -3.85 -6.27
C GLU A 305 20.10 -4.92 -5.83
N ILE A 306 18.98 -4.51 -5.20
CA ILE A 306 17.92 -5.44 -4.80
C ILE A 306 17.30 -6.11 -6.02
N TYR A 307 17.03 -5.34 -7.08
CA TYR A 307 16.49 -5.87 -8.34
C TYR A 307 17.36 -6.99 -8.91
N HIS A 308 18.65 -6.72 -9.11
CA HIS A 308 19.57 -7.69 -9.72
C HIS A 308 19.78 -8.91 -8.84
N ARG A 309 19.96 -8.73 -7.54
CA ARG A 309 20.12 -9.83 -6.58
C ARG A 309 18.88 -10.73 -6.53
N PHE A 310 17.68 -10.16 -6.49
CA PHE A 310 16.45 -10.96 -6.50
C PHE A 310 16.28 -11.70 -7.81
N LYS A 311 16.53 -11.05 -8.94
CA LYS A 311 16.48 -11.68 -10.25
C LYS A 311 17.50 -12.82 -10.40
N GLU A 312 18.72 -12.67 -9.88
CA GLU A 312 19.74 -13.73 -9.85
C GLU A 312 19.27 -14.95 -9.04
N GLU A 313 18.69 -14.72 -7.86
CA GLU A 313 18.28 -15.82 -6.97
C GLU A 313 16.99 -16.51 -7.40
N PHE A 314 16.02 -15.79 -7.93
CA PHE A 314 14.69 -16.33 -8.23
C PHE A 314 14.43 -16.49 -9.74
N GLY A 315 15.21 -15.89 -10.62
CA GLY A 315 15.00 -15.93 -12.07
C GLY A 315 13.78 -15.14 -12.55
N VAL A 316 13.18 -14.32 -11.70
CA VAL A 316 11.89 -13.65 -11.93
C VAL A 316 12.08 -12.15 -12.10
N GLU A 317 11.34 -11.55 -13.04
CA GLU A 317 11.31 -10.10 -13.24
C GLU A 317 10.54 -9.40 -12.11
N ILE A 318 11.01 -8.19 -11.77
CA ILE A 318 10.30 -7.31 -10.84
C ILE A 318 9.71 -6.15 -11.62
N LEU A 319 8.39 -6.00 -11.56
CA LEU A 319 7.68 -4.85 -12.10
C LEU A 319 7.53 -3.82 -10.98
N ASP A 320 8.47 -2.86 -10.94
CA ASP A 320 8.38 -1.76 -9.99
C ASP A 320 7.39 -0.71 -10.45
N GLY A 321 6.60 -0.18 -9.52
CA GLY A 321 5.58 0.82 -9.80
C GLY A 321 5.27 1.70 -8.60
N THR A 322 4.57 2.79 -8.86
CA THR A 322 4.10 3.71 -7.81
C THR A 322 2.61 3.93 -7.90
N GLY A 323 1.99 3.99 -6.74
CA GLY A 323 0.58 4.24 -6.55
C GLY A 323 0.31 5.08 -5.32
N SER A 324 -0.94 5.41 -5.10
CA SER A 324 -1.37 6.07 -3.86
C SER A 324 -2.76 5.60 -3.44
N THR A 325 -3.08 5.81 -2.17
CA THR A 325 -4.41 5.54 -1.63
C THR A 325 -5.47 6.34 -2.40
N GLU A 326 -5.18 7.58 -2.74
CA GLU A 326 -6.08 8.51 -3.41
C GLU A 326 -6.38 8.13 -4.87
N ILE A 327 -5.52 7.35 -5.50
CA ILE A 327 -5.72 6.84 -6.87
C ILE A 327 -6.16 5.37 -6.86
N CYS A 328 -6.42 4.82 -5.67
CA CYS A 328 -6.87 3.45 -5.45
C CYS A 328 -5.81 2.37 -5.72
N HIS A 329 -4.85 2.57 -6.62
CA HIS A 329 -3.78 1.62 -6.92
C HIS A 329 -2.59 2.28 -7.65
N ILE A 330 -1.80 1.48 -8.38
CA ILE A 330 -0.63 1.88 -9.16
C ILE A 330 -1.06 2.62 -10.43
N PHE A 331 -0.39 3.73 -10.72
CA PHE A 331 -0.60 4.59 -11.89
C PHE A 331 0.66 4.80 -12.75
N LEU A 332 1.85 4.47 -12.21
CA LEU A 332 3.10 4.33 -12.97
C LEU A 332 3.66 2.92 -12.74
N SER A 333 4.10 2.22 -13.78
CA SER A 333 4.63 0.87 -13.63
C SER A 333 5.57 0.48 -14.76
N ASN A 334 6.60 -0.30 -14.43
CA ASN A 334 7.30 -1.13 -15.40
C ASN A 334 6.36 -2.22 -15.93
N ARG A 335 6.66 -2.80 -17.10
CA ARG A 335 5.80 -3.76 -17.79
C ARG A 335 6.62 -4.96 -18.27
N PHE A 336 5.96 -6.07 -18.50
CA PHE A 336 6.61 -7.22 -19.13
C PHE A 336 7.27 -6.82 -20.45
N GLY A 337 8.56 -7.18 -20.60
CA GLY A 337 9.36 -6.84 -21.77
C GLY A 337 9.80 -5.38 -21.88
N GLU A 338 9.40 -4.51 -20.96
CA GLU A 338 9.75 -3.09 -20.95
C GLU A 338 10.06 -2.62 -19.51
N ILE A 339 11.20 -3.10 -18.97
CA ILE A 339 11.66 -2.78 -17.61
C ILE A 339 12.89 -1.90 -17.68
N LYS A 340 12.85 -0.76 -16.98
CA LYS A 340 14.01 0.12 -16.82
C LYS A 340 14.35 0.20 -15.33
N VAL A 341 15.38 -0.51 -14.92
CA VAL A 341 15.80 -0.61 -13.51
C VAL A 341 16.11 0.77 -12.94
N GLY A 342 15.59 1.05 -11.73
CA GLY A 342 15.72 2.35 -11.06
C GLY A 342 14.64 3.37 -11.46
N SER A 343 13.76 3.03 -12.42
CA SER A 343 12.55 3.82 -12.71
C SER A 343 11.32 3.17 -12.09
N THR A 344 10.28 3.97 -11.85
CA THR A 344 8.94 3.47 -11.50
C THR A 344 8.10 3.12 -12.75
N GLY A 345 8.74 3.04 -13.92
CA GLY A 345 8.11 2.69 -15.20
C GLY A 345 7.45 3.87 -15.90
N LYS A 346 6.44 3.57 -16.70
CA LYS A 346 5.65 4.50 -17.52
C LYS A 346 4.23 4.63 -16.98
N VAL A 347 3.50 5.62 -17.47
CA VAL A 347 2.08 5.81 -17.13
C VAL A 347 1.28 4.56 -17.49
N VAL A 348 0.49 4.08 -16.53
CA VAL A 348 -0.43 2.94 -16.73
C VAL A 348 -1.52 3.36 -17.72
N PRO A 349 -1.88 2.54 -18.71
CA PRO A 349 -2.95 2.85 -19.65
C PRO A 349 -4.26 3.23 -18.95
N GLY A 350 -4.87 4.31 -19.41
CA GLY A 350 -6.06 4.88 -18.77
C GLY A 350 -5.77 6.08 -17.86
N TYR A 351 -4.54 6.22 -17.38
CA TYR A 351 -4.10 7.41 -16.64
C TYR A 351 -3.34 8.37 -17.53
N ASP A 352 -3.30 9.63 -17.13
CA ASP A 352 -2.44 10.67 -17.67
C ASP A 352 -1.59 11.26 -16.56
N ALA A 353 -0.36 11.69 -16.90
CA ALA A 353 0.58 12.29 -15.96
C ALA A 353 1.12 13.62 -16.48
N ARG A 354 1.30 14.57 -15.56
CA ARG A 354 1.95 15.86 -15.84
C ARG A 354 3.03 16.12 -14.80
N LEU A 355 4.14 16.67 -15.26
CA LEU A 355 5.17 17.21 -14.38
C LEU A 355 5.17 18.74 -14.51
N LEU A 356 4.89 19.44 -13.41
CA LEU A 356 4.80 20.89 -13.36
C LEU A 356 5.91 21.45 -12.45
N ASP A 357 6.45 22.61 -12.82
CA ASP A 357 7.33 23.37 -11.93
C ASP A 357 6.55 24.02 -10.77
N ASP A 358 7.25 24.80 -9.95
CA ASP A 358 6.63 25.48 -8.80
C ASP A 358 5.71 26.65 -9.20
N ASP A 359 5.79 27.12 -10.45
CA ASP A 359 4.90 28.12 -11.04
C ASP A 359 3.73 27.50 -11.82
N GLY A 360 3.61 26.16 -11.79
CA GLY A 360 2.55 25.40 -12.44
C GLY A 360 2.73 25.24 -13.96
N GLN A 361 3.94 25.48 -14.48
CA GLN A 361 4.24 25.30 -15.91
C GLN A 361 4.80 23.90 -16.17
N PRO A 362 4.48 23.30 -17.34
CA PRO A 362 5.03 21.99 -17.70
C PRO A 362 6.56 22.03 -17.78
N VAL A 363 7.23 21.05 -17.17
CA VAL A 363 8.68 20.88 -17.27
C VAL A 363 9.06 20.10 -18.53
N LYS A 364 10.29 20.28 -19.01
CA LYS A 364 10.84 19.50 -20.14
C LYS A 364 11.31 18.13 -19.65
N SER A 365 11.41 17.16 -20.59
CA SER A 365 12.07 15.87 -20.33
C SER A 365 13.46 16.09 -19.71
N GLY A 366 13.79 15.29 -18.72
CA GLY A 366 15.03 15.40 -17.94
C GLY A 366 14.99 16.44 -16.80
N GLN A 367 13.92 17.22 -16.67
CA GLN A 367 13.74 18.16 -15.56
C GLN A 367 12.81 17.58 -14.48
N VAL A 368 13.07 17.96 -13.23
CA VAL A 368 12.26 17.55 -12.08
C VAL A 368 11.05 18.46 -11.95
N GLY A 369 9.86 17.86 -11.82
CA GLY A 369 8.60 18.57 -11.59
C GLY A 369 7.73 17.88 -10.54
N ASN A 370 6.68 18.58 -10.11
CA ASN A 370 5.62 18.07 -9.25
C ASN A 370 4.71 17.17 -10.09
N LEU A 371 4.50 15.93 -9.64
CA LEU A 371 3.68 14.96 -10.36
C LEU A 371 2.20 15.19 -10.09
N MET A 372 1.43 15.33 -11.14
CA MET A 372 -0.03 15.29 -11.13
C MET A 372 -0.51 14.10 -11.97
N ILE A 373 -1.55 13.44 -11.52
CA ILE A 373 -2.16 12.28 -12.18
C ILE A 373 -3.63 12.56 -12.46
N CYS A 374 -4.09 12.19 -13.66
CA CYS A 374 -5.50 12.16 -14.04
C CYS A 374 -5.91 10.71 -14.33
N GLY A 375 -7.10 10.30 -13.89
CA GLY A 375 -7.64 8.95 -14.13
C GLY A 375 -8.94 8.70 -13.41
N GLY A 376 -9.70 7.70 -13.89
CA GLY A 376 -11.07 7.43 -13.41
C GLY A 376 -11.17 6.74 -12.06
N SER A 377 -10.07 6.53 -11.33
CA SER A 377 -10.09 5.93 -9.99
C SER A 377 -9.64 6.89 -8.87
N ILE A 378 -9.48 8.18 -9.19
CA ILE A 378 -9.14 9.20 -8.19
C ILE A 378 -10.27 9.30 -7.18
N ALA A 379 -9.93 9.25 -5.88
CA ALA A 379 -10.89 9.44 -4.79
C ALA A 379 -11.70 10.73 -4.98
N SER A 380 -12.99 10.66 -4.72
CA SER A 380 -13.87 11.82 -4.90
C SER A 380 -13.63 12.93 -3.87
N ALA A 381 -13.16 12.56 -2.69
CA ALA A 381 -12.87 13.49 -1.60
C ALA A 381 -12.05 12.81 -0.50
N TYR A 382 -11.45 13.62 0.35
CA TYR A 382 -11.14 13.23 1.72
C TYR A 382 -12.35 13.51 2.60
N TRP A 383 -12.80 12.51 3.34
CA TRP A 383 -13.98 12.61 4.20
C TRP A 383 -13.84 13.75 5.22
N ASN A 384 -14.82 14.63 5.27
CA ASN A 384 -14.85 15.82 6.14
C ASN A 384 -13.64 16.77 6.04
N GLN A 385 -12.79 16.64 5.02
CA GLN A 385 -11.58 17.43 4.82
C GLN A 385 -11.67 18.26 3.53
N ARG A 386 -12.58 19.25 3.51
CA ARG A 386 -12.84 20.05 2.30
C ARG A 386 -11.62 20.82 1.80
N ALA A 387 -10.81 21.36 2.69
CA ALA A 387 -9.62 22.15 2.32
C ALA A 387 -8.59 21.25 1.62
N GLU A 388 -8.28 20.10 2.20
CA GLU A 388 -7.35 19.11 1.66
C GLU A 388 -7.86 18.52 0.35
N THR A 389 -9.17 18.25 0.26
CA THR A 389 -9.80 17.79 -0.99
C THR A 389 -9.57 18.80 -2.11
N LYS A 390 -9.87 20.09 -1.88
CA LYS A 390 -9.68 21.13 -2.89
C LYS A 390 -8.22 21.38 -3.26
N PHE A 391 -7.31 21.20 -2.32
CA PHE A 391 -5.88 21.37 -2.55
C PHE A 391 -5.30 20.24 -3.39
N ASN A 392 -5.65 19.00 -3.08
CA ASN A 392 -5.06 17.82 -3.72
C ASN A 392 -5.86 17.36 -4.96
N MET A 393 -7.19 17.54 -4.98
CA MET A 393 -8.07 17.10 -6.07
C MET A 393 -8.52 18.32 -6.88
N GLN A 394 -7.80 18.61 -7.96
CA GLN A 394 -7.97 19.82 -8.79
C GLN A 394 -8.68 19.46 -10.11
N GLY A 395 -10.00 19.43 -10.09
CA GLY A 395 -10.79 18.96 -11.21
C GLY A 395 -10.56 17.47 -11.43
N GLU A 396 -10.08 17.08 -12.61
CA GLU A 396 -9.74 15.69 -12.96
C GLU A 396 -8.31 15.28 -12.54
N TRP A 397 -7.55 16.19 -11.92
CA TRP A 397 -6.14 15.98 -11.57
C TRP A 397 -5.96 15.84 -10.07
N PHE A 398 -5.15 14.86 -9.69
CA PHE A 398 -4.68 14.67 -8.33
C PHE A 398 -3.22 15.13 -8.19
N VAL A 399 -2.96 15.99 -7.22
CA VAL A 399 -1.61 16.44 -6.84
C VAL A 399 -1.01 15.39 -5.89
N THR A 400 -0.06 14.60 -6.39
CA THR A 400 0.49 13.47 -5.62
C THR A 400 1.37 13.92 -4.45
N GLY A 401 1.91 15.14 -4.51
CA GLY A 401 2.94 15.65 -3.61
C GLY A 401 4.30 14.98 -3.83
N ASP A 402 4.47 14.22 -4.90
CA ASP A 402 5.74 13.59 -5.29
C ASP A 402 6.41 14.39 -6.39
N ARG A 403 7.75 14.43 -6.37
CA ARG A 403 8.57 15.01 -7.43
C ARG A 403 9.17 13.91 -8.28
N TYR A 404 9.05 14.07 -9.58
CA TYR A 404 9.49 13.11 -10.58
C TYR A 404 10.28 13.80 -11.69
N LEU A 405 11.09 13.00 -12.36
CA LEU A 405 11.70 13.30 -13.65
C LEU A 405 11.18 12.27 -14.65
N VAL A 406 10.89 12.67 -15.87
CA VAL A 406 10.61 11.78 -16.99
C VAL A 406 11.74 11.87 -18.00
N ASP A 407 12.24 10.73 -18.50
CA ASP A 407 13.26 10.69 -19.55
C ASP A 407 12.65 10.75 -20.96
N GLU A 408 13.51 10.72 -21.98
CA GLU A 408 13.09 10.79 -23.38
C GLU A 408 12.29 9.57 -23.84
N ASP A 409 12.47 8.41 -23.16
CA ASP A 409 11.76 7.15 -23.42
C ASP A 409 10.41 7.10 -22.69
N GLY A 410 10.09 8.09 -21.86
CA GLY A 410 8.85 8.18 -21.09
C GLY A 410 8.86 7.41 -19.76
N PHE A 411 10.03 7.02 -19.25
CA PHE A 411 10.16 6.43 -17.92
C PHE A 411 10.25 7.49 -16.84
N TYR A 412 9.52 7.25 -15.74
CA TYR A 412 9.43 8.15 -14.59
C TYR A 412 10.37 7.71 -13.48
N TYR A 413 11.07 8.69 -12.89
CA TYR A 413 12.02 8.48 -11.80
C TYR A 413 11.63 9.33 -10.60
N PHE A 414 11.39 8.71 -9.48
CA PHE A 414 11.08 9.39 -8.23
C PHE A 414 12.29 10.22 -7.75
N ARG A 415 12.05 11.46 -7.36
CA ARG A 415 13.07 12.42 -6.89
C ARG A 415 12.81 12.96 -5.49
N GLY A 416 11.80 12.44 -4.81
CA GLY A 416 11.43 12.82 -3.44
C GLY A 416 10.02 13.39 -3.35
N ARG A 417 9.68 13.85 -2.17
CA ARG A 417 8.40 14.49 -1.89
C ARG A 417 8.54 16.00 -1.93
N SER A 418 7.50 16.70 -2.34
CA SER A 418 7.47 18.16 -2.36
C SER A 418 7.55 18.74 -0.94
N ASP A 419 6.97 18.07 0.04
CA ASP A 419 7.01 18.43 1.46
C ASP A 419 8.32 18.05 2.18
N ASP A 420 9.11 17.14 1.61
CA ASP A 420 10.43 16.74 2.12
C ASP A 420 11.58 17.57 1.48
N MET A 421 11.29 18.35 0.42
CA MET A 421 12.32 19.14 -0.29
C MET A 421 12.92 20.22 0.60
N LEU A 422 14.24 20.35 0.54
CA LEU A 422 15.00 21.34 1.29
C LEU A 422 15.37 22.52 0.41
N ARG A 423 15.24 23.73 0.92
CA ARG A 423 15.71 24.94 0.22
C ARG A 423 17.06 25.38 0.79
N VAL A 424 18.13 24.93 0.16
CA VAL A 424 19.52 25.16 0.61
C VAL A 424 20.17 26.24 -0.24
N GLY A 425 20.49 27.39 0.35
CA GLY A 425 21.10 28.51 -0.37
C GLY A 425 20.28 28.97 -1.59
N GLY A 426 18.95 29.01 -1.46
CA GLY A 426 18.04 29.41 -2.56
C GLY A 426 17.79 28.33 -3.62
N LYS A 427 18.44 27.17 -3.54
CA LYS A 427 18.30 26.05 -4.48
C LYS A 427 17.55 24.89 -3.82
N TRP A 428 16.75 24.19 -4.63
CA TRP A 428 16.07 22.99 -4.16
C TRP A 428 17.02 21.80 -4.07
N LEU A 429 16.91 21.06 -2.99
CA LEU A 429 17.61 19.82 -2.73
C LEU A 429 16.60 18.71 -2.38
N ALA A 430 16.62 17.63 -3.13
CA ALA A 430 15.92 16.42 -2.75
C ALA A 430 16.77 15.65 -1.71
N PRO A 431 16.29 15.42 -0.49
CA PRO A 431 17.01 14.62 0.50
C PRO A 431 17.47 13.27 -0.06
N ARG A 432 16.65 12.70 -0.92
CA ARG A 432 16.91 11.41 -1.58
C ARG A 432 18.20 11.40 -2.40
N GLU A 433 18.52 12.47 -3.09
CA GLU A 433 19.75 12.55 -3.89
C GLU A 433 21.01 12.41 -3.02
N VAL A 434 20.96 12.96 -1.80
CA VAL A 434 22.02 12.84 -0.82
C VAL A 434 22.04 11.44 -0.21
N GLU A 435 20.86 10.89 0.10
CA GLU A 435 20.69 9.53 0.63
C GLU A 435 21.21 8.48 -0.34
N ASP A 436 20.91 8.62 -1.64
CA ASP A 436 21.41 7.71 -2.69
C ASP A 436 22.94 7.72 -2.77
N THR A 437 23.54 8.89 -2.57
CA THR A 437 25.01 9.01 -2.56
C THR A 437 25.61 8.43 -1.28
N LEU A 438 25.00 8.71 -0.12
CA LEU A 438 25.43 8.15 1.17
C LEU A 438 25.38 6.62 1.19
N ASN A 439 24.32 6.04 0.62
CA ASN A 439 24.13 4.58 0.57
C ASN A 439 25.15 3.85 -0.33
N GLN A 440 25.87 4.58 -1.20
CA GLN A 440 26.99 4.02 -1.97
C GLN A 440 28.27 3.86 -1.16
N HIS A 441 28.35 4.49 0.03
CA HIS A 441 29.53 4.38 0.87
C HIS A 441 29.59 2.98 1.54
N PRO A 442 30.76 2.28 1.52
CA PRO A 442 30.88 0.91 2.02
C PRO A 442 30.43 0.70 3.46
N ALA A 443 30.63 1.69 4.33
CA ALA A 443 30.27 1.62 5.75
C ALA A 443 28.79 1.89 6.03
N VAL A 444 28.04 2.45 5.10
CA VAL A 444 26.64 2.84 5.29
C VAL A 444 25.72 1.65 5.00
N SER A 445 24.83 1.35 5.95
CA SER A 445 23.76 0.36 5.80
C SER A 445 22.47 1.02 5.34
N GLU A 446 22.14 2.17 5.96
CA GLU A 446 20.93 2.93 5.69
C GLU A 446 21.13 4.38 6.13
N CYS A 447 20.44 5.32 5.51
CA CYS A 447 20.46 6.71 5.94
C CYS A 447 19.15 7.44 5.68
N ALA A 448 18.97 8.58 6.35
CA ALA A 448 17.91 9.54 6.08
C ALA A 448 18.45 10.96 6.22
N VAL A 449 18.03 11.84 5.30
CA VAL A 449 18.44 13.25 5.28
C VAL A 449 17.24 14.15 5.56
N VAL A 450 17.44 15.10 6.46
CA VAL A 450 16.44 16.13 6.81
C VAL A 450 17.06 17.51 6.76
N GLY A 451 16.20 18.53 6.69
CA GLY A 451 16.64 19.92 6.83
C GLY A 451 16.83 20.27 8.31
N TYR A 452 17.96 20.90 8.61
CA TYR A 452 18.23 21.52 9.90
C TYR A 452 18.50 23.02 9.72
N GLN A 453 17.82 23.83 10.51
CA GLN A 453 18.00 25.28 10.55
C GLN A 453 18.95 25.59 11.72
N GLY A 454 20.22 25.85 11.40
CA GLY A 454 21.23 26.21 12.37
C GLY A 454 21.13 27.67 12.84
N ALA A 455 22.10 28.11 13.63
CA ALA A 455 22.14 29.47 14.21
C ALA A 455 22.12 30.64 13.19
N GLU A 456 22.38 30.36 11.92
CA GLU A 456 22.38 31.36 10.84
C GLU A 456 21.02 31.48 10.10
N ASP A 457 19.96 30.87 10.62
CA ASP A 457 18.63 30.79 9.99
C ASP A 457 18.61 30.16 8.58
N LEU A 458 19.68 29.47 8.19
CA LEU A 458 19.82 28.80 6.91
C LEU A 458 19.58 27.30 7.04
N ILE A 459 18.68 26.78 6.19
CA ILE A 459 18.46 25.34 6.10
C ILE A 459 19.68 24.66 5.45
N LYS A 460 20.23 23.66 6.13
CA LYS A 460 21.33 22.82 5.65
C LYS A 460 20.94 21.35 5.78
N PRO A 461 21.46 20.45 4.92
CA PRO A 461 21.20 19.02 5.03
C PRO A 461 21.87 18.44 6.29
N TYR A 462 21.12 17.62 7.04
CA TYR A 462 21.56 16.86 8.19
C TYR A 462 21.25 15.37 7.91
N ALA A 463 22.26 14.52 8.02
CA ALA A 463 22.13 13.08 7.72
C ALA A 463 22.11 12.25 9.00
N PHE A 464 21.14 11.36 9.12
CA PHE A 464 21.16 10.24 10.07
C PHE A 464 21.65 9.00 9.33
N VAL A 465 22.67 8.33 9.87
CA VAL A 465 23.34 7.21 9.19
C VAL A 465 23.37 6.00 10.11
N VAL A 466 22.90 4.85 9.61
CA VAL A 466 23.05 3.54 10.23
C VAL A 466 24.26 2.87 9.58
N LEU A 467 25.24 2.49 10.39
CA LEU A 467 26.45 1.81 9.93
C LEU A 467 26.22 0.30 9.82
N LYS A 468 26.91 -0.36 8.89
CA LYS A 468 26.95 -1.83 8.78
C LYS A 468 27.62 -2.45 10.02
N SER A 469 28.63 -1.79 10.58
CA SER A 469 29.27 -2.15 11.85
C SER A 469 29.23 -0.97 12.81
N LYS A 470 28.55 -1.14 13.95
CA LYS A 470 28.42 -0.09 14.99
C LYS A 470 29.76 0.31 15.62
N GLN A 471 30.76 -0.57 15.57
CA GLN A 471 32.09 -0.33 16.17
C GLN A 471 32.93 0.68 15.36
N ASP A 472 32.54 0.97 14.12
CA ASP A 472 33.24 1.88 13.23
C ASP A 472 32.85 3.36 13.42
N ALA A 473 31.86 3.66 14.26
CA ALA A 473 31.43 5.03 14.52
C ALA A 473 32.56 5.89 15.10
N SER A 474 33.00 6.87 14.34
CA SER A 474 34.08 7.79 14.73
C SER A 474 33.99 9.11 13.97
N GLU A 475 34.58 10.18 14.53
CA GLU A 475 34.72 11.47 13.84
C GLU A 475 35.48 11.33 12.51
N LYS A 476 36.45 10.42 12.44
CA LYS A 476 37.18 10.14 11.21
C LYS A 476 36.29 9.56 10.13
N LEU A 477 35.44 8.59 10.47
CA LEU A 477 34.48 8.01 9.52
C LEU A 477 33.43 9.03 9.11
N GLU A 478 32.99 9.92 10.00
CA GLU A 478 32.06 11.01 9.66
C GLU A 478 32.66 11.91 8.57
N GLU A 479 33.91 12.36 8.71
CA GLU A 479 34.57 13.18 7.70
C GLU A 479 34.83 12.42 6.41
N GLU A 480 35.20 11.15 6.45
CA GLU A 480 35.34 10.28 5.28
C GLU A 480 34.03 10.19 4.47
N ILE A 481 32.90 9.98 5.16
CA ILE A 481 31.58 9.94 4.52
C ILE A 481 31.21 11.32 3.94
N LYS A 482 31.48 12.41 4.64
CA LYS A 482 31.25 13.77 4.13
C LYS A 482 32.05 14.06 2.88
N GLU A 483 33.35 13.71 2.86
CA GLU A 483 34.21 13.86 1.69
C GLU A 483 33.72 13.00 0.52
N PHE A 484 33.37 11.73 0.80
CA PHE A 484 32.82 10.83 -0.21
C PHE A 484 31.59 11.42 -0.92
N VAL A 485 30.67 12.05 -0.17
CA VAL A 485 29.49 12.71 -0.72
C VAL A 485 29.86 14.00 -1.45
N ARG A 486 30.76 14.83 -0.89
CA ARG A 486 31.21 16.11 -1.47
C ARG A 486 31.84 15.93 -2.86
N ASP A 487 32.55 14.84 -3.07
CA ASP A 487 33.21 14.52 -4.35
C ASP A 487 32.22 14.08 -5.44
N ARG A 488 30.99 13.72 -5.08
CA ARG A 488 30.00 13.09 -5.99
C ARG A 488 28.78 13.93 -6.28
N ILE A 489 28.46 14.90 -5.42
CA ILE A 489 27.31 15.79 -5.63
C ILE A 489 27.71 17.26 -5.44
N ALA A 490 26.84 18.16 -5.92
CA ALA A 490 27.11 19.60 -5.82
C ALA A 490 27.32 20.04 -4.36
N THR A 491 28.30 20.92 -4.12
CA THR A 491 28.78 21.34 -2.80
C THR A 491 27.70 21.86 -1.85
N TYR A 492 26.61 22.44 -2.37
CA TYR A 492 25.50 22.90 -1.51
C TYR A 492 24.62 21.75 -0.99
N LYS A 493 24.73 20.54 -1.57
CA LYS A 493 23.90 19.37 -1.27
C LYS A 493 24.50 18.46 -0.20
N PHE A 494 25.81 18.49 0.03
CA PHE A 494 26.41 17.57 1.00
C PHE A 494 25.95 17.87 2.43
N PRO A 495 25.77 16.82 3.29
CA PRO A 495 25.31 17.00 4.66
C PRO A 495 26.36 17.73 5.50
N ARG A 496 25.93 18.75 6.23
CA ARG A 496 26.81 19.49 7.16
C ARG A 496 27.08 18.71 8.44
N TRP A 497 26.11 17.89 8.83
CA TRP A 497 26.17 17.06 10.03
C TRP A 497 25.78 15.63 9.67
N ILE A 498 26.48 14.68 10.25
CA ILE A 498 26.15 13.26 10.20
C ILE A 498 26.00 12.77 11.63
N GLU A 499 24.87 12.15 11.93
CA GLU A 499 24.61 11.50 13.20
C GLU A 499 24.51 9.99 12.97
N PHE A 500 25.39 9.22 13.62
CA PHE A 500 25.27 7.77 13.62
C PHE A 500 24.12 7.35 14.55
N THR A 501 23.24 6.50 14.06
CA THR A 501 22.06 6.03 14.78
C THR A 501 21.86 4.53 14.58
N ASP A 502 21.15 3.89 15.51
CA ASP A 502 20.89 2.45 15.44
C ASP A 502 19.83 2.08 14.40
N LYS A 503 18.89 2.99 14.13
CA LYS A 503 17.80 2.77 13.19
C LYS A 503 17.21 4.08 12.66
N ILE A 504 16.68 4.05 11.45
CA ILE A 504 15.86 5.12 10.87
C ILE A 504 14.39 4.83 11.19
N PRO A 505 13.64 5.81 11.76
CA PRO A 505 12.21 5.65 12.02
C PRO A 505 11.43 5.52 10.70
N LYS A 506 10.61 4.48 10.61
CA LYS A 506 9.78 4.18 9.42
C LYS A 506 8.35 3.93 9.83
N THR A 507 7.43 4.18 8.90
CA THR A 507 6.04 3.71 9.01
C THR A 507 5.98 2.19 8.88
N ALA A 508 4.82 1.62 9.20
CA ALA A 508 4.53 0.20 8.96
C ALA A 508 4.72 -0.23 7.48
N GLY A 509 4.53 0.69 6.54
CA GLY A 509 4.77 0.49 5.10
C GLY A 509 6.20 0.82 4.65
N GLY A 510 7.19 0.91 5.57
CA GLY A 510 8.59 1.12 5.24
C GLY A 510 9.00 2.57 4.92
N LYS A 511 8.07 3.54 4.91
CA LYS A 511 8.37 4.94 4.57
C LYS A 511 9.08 5.65 5.73
N ILE A 512 10.18 6.36 5.44
CA ILE A 512 10.93 7.14 6.43
C ILE A 512 10.05 8.23 7.04
N GLN A 513 10.01 8.28 8.37
CA GLN A 513 9.28 9.29 9.14
C GLN A 513 10.22 10.48 9.47
N ARG A 514 10.49 11.34 8.47
CA ARG A 514 11.43 12.46 8.60
C ARG A 514 11.04 13.45 9.68
N PHE A 515 9.75 13.61 9.96
CA PHE A 515 9.29 14.50 11.02
C PHE A 515 9.84 14.09 12.40
N ILE A 516 9.92 12.78 12.70
CA ILE A 516 10.51 12.28 13.96
C ILE A 516 12.00 12.66 14.05
N LEU A 517 12.73 12.57 12.93
CA LEU A 517 14.13 12.96 12.87
C LEU A 517 14.31 14.47 13.03
N GLN A 518 13.41 15.27 12.44
CA GLN A 518 13.41 16.73 12.59
C GLN A 518 13.12 17.15 14.05
N GLU A 519 12.14 16.52 14.71
CA GLU A 519 11.87 16.77 16.13
C GLU A 519 13.05 16.40 17.02
N ARG A 520 13.71 15.28 16.72
CA ARG A 520 14.91 14.84 17.45
C ARG A 520 16.05 15.87 17.40
N ILE A 521 16.23 16.52 16.26
CA ILE A 521 17.24 17.60 16.12
C ILE A 521 16.78 18.84 16.87
N LYS A 522 15.53 19.26 16.75
CA LYS A 522 14.98 20.44 17.44
C LYS A 522 15.05 20.32 18.97
N ALA A 523 14.91 19.13 19.50
CA ALA A 523 15.01 18.89 20.94
C ALA A 523 16.44 19.00 21.51
N ARG A 524 17.46 19.07 20.64
CA ARG A 524 18.89 19.16 21.04
C ARG A 524 19.48 20.57 20.84
N GLY A 525 18.82 21.43 20.14
CA GLY A 525 19.22 22.84 19.92
C GLY A 525 18.31 23.78 20.66
#